data_b3a701b425c354cc2b61c496567323b5
#
_entry.id   b3a701b425c354cc2b61c496567323b5
#
_cell.length_a   1.000
_cell.length_b   1.000
_cell.length_c   1.000
_cell.angle_alpha   90.00
_cell.angle_beta   90.00
_cell.angle_gamma   90.00
#
_symmetry.space_group_name_H-M   'P 1'
#
loop_
_entity.id
_entity.type
_entity.pdbx_description
1 polymer ?
#
loop_
_entity_poly.entity_id
_entity_poly.type
_entity_poly.pdbx_seq_one_letter_code
_entity_poly.pdbx_strand_id
1 'polypeptide(L)'
;MDFSLCRNPRGGAVRRNSGPSIRRVHARFPQTTYLRSGEVPSDLLYAAVSSRLSRQTEGLIRGFGFTEAVALNMSNMVGAGPFITIPLVIASMGGPQCMLGWLLGAVLALADGLVWAELAAALPGTGGTYLYLREAFRKTRLGGLLPFLFIWQFIFSGPLEIASGYIGFSQYVSYFWRGMTAGEARLVNVAVGTLLIALLYRGITAIGRITVALWVGVLFTMLWIVASGIAHFHASVAFDFPAHAFTFSAGFAAGLGSAMLIAMYDYMGYYDICYTGGEVRDPARTIPRSIICSVLAVAAIYTLMNLSIIGVVPWRQAMQSKFIASQFIETLYGPKAAAVATALVLWTAFASVFALLLGYSRIPYAAAVGGHFFPVFARLHPTGKFPHVSVLAIGLLAIVASFWSLDAVISALLASRILVQFIAQIFALDQLRRRRPDINRPFRMWLYPVPGAIAFCGWCYIFLTSGWAYIAFGLLTTIGGALVYALWQRLRRPVPAAG
;
A
#
# COMPACT_ATOMS: atom_id res chain seq x y z
N MET A 1 -46.17 -11.44 -44.02
CA MET A 1 -47.43 -11.98 -43.46
C MET A 1 -47.56 -11.32 -42.12
N ASP A 2 -48.10 -10.18 -42.00
CA ASP A 2 -49.47 -9.66 -42.12
C ASP A 2 -50.34 -10.01 -40.93
N PHE A 3 -50.73 -8.90 -40.25
CA PHE A 3 -52.02 -8.50 -39.71
C PHE A 3 -52.44 -9.13 -38.36
N SER A 4 -53.09 -8.47 -37.42
CA SER A 4 -53.67 -7.12 -37.37
C SER A 4 -54.28 -6.92 -35.96
N LEU A 5 -54.26 -5.69 -35.49
CA LEU A 5 -55.31 -4.94 -34.79
C LEU A 5 -56.40 -5.69 -33.97
N CYS A 6 -56.55 -5.32 -32.71
CA CYS A 6 -57.84 -5.09 -32.16
C CYS A 6 -57.87 -3.93 -31.13
N ARG A 7 -58.84 -3.05 -31.34
CA ARG A 7 -59.14 -1.76 -30.71
C ARG A 7 -59.65 -1.89 -29.25
N ASN A 8 -59.32 -0.89 -28.47
CA ASN A 8 -60.02 -0.43 -27.28
C ASN A 8 -61.51 -0.12 -27.54
N PRO A 9 -62.45 -0.27 -26.58
CA PRO A 9 -62.79 0.92 -25.78
C PRO A 9 -63.38 0.60 -24.37
N ARG A 10 -63.11 1.40 -23.38
CA ARG A 10 -64.06 2.04 -22.47
C ARG A 10 -63.34 2.73 -21.31
N GLY A 11 -63.69 3.95 -21.10
CA GLY A 11 -63.10 4.88 -20.18
C GLY A 11 -63.33 4.50 -18.70
N GLY A 12 -62.34 4.84 -17.90
CA GLY A 12 -62.35 4.82 -16.45
C GLY A 12 -61.29 5.81 -15.95
N ALA A 13 -61.72 6.80 -15.22
CA ALA A 13 -60.93 7.89 -14.71
C ALA A 13 -59.71 7.39 -13.90
N VAL A 14 -58.50 7.70 -14.36
CA VAL A 14 -57.27 7.45 -13.62
C VAL A 14 -57.14 8.52 -12.54
N ARG A 15 -57.39 8.13 -11.28
CA ARG A 15 -57.01 8.91 -10.10
C ARG A 15 -55.48 9.04 -10.11
N ARG A 16 -54.96 10.26 -10.17
CA ARG A 16 -53.57 10.60 -9.88
C ARG A 16 -53.31 10.24 -8.41
N ASN A 17 -52.56 9.18 -8.18
CA ASN A 17 -51.97 8.88 -6.88
C ASN A 17 -50.74 9.78 -6.72
N SER A 18 -50.88 10.77 -5.86
CA SER A 18 -49.80 11.60 -5.36
C SER A 18 -48.80 10.72 -4.60
N GLY A 19 -47.56 10.60 -5.10
CA GLY A 19 -46.46 9.96 -4.41
C GLY A 19 -46.16 10.64 -3.06
N PRO A 20 -45.54 9.91 -2.12
CA PRO A 20 -45.31 10.42 -0.78
C PRO A 20 -44.35 11.62 -0.83
N SER A 21 -44.83 12.76 -0.33
CA SER A 21 -44.05 13.96 -0.10
C SER A 21 -42.88 13.63 0.85
N ILE A 22 -41.66 13.81 0.41
CA ILE A 22 -40.48 13.83 1.27
C ILE A 22 -40.62 15.00 2.23
N ARG A 23 -41.09 14.71 3.45
CA ARG A 23 -41.02 15.65 4.56
C ARG A 23 -39.55 15.90 4.84
N ARG A 24 -39.07 17.09 4.53
CA ARG A 24 -37.84 17.63 5.07
C ARG A 24 -37.97 17.69 6.58
N VAL A 25 -37.39 16.74 7.28
CA VAL A 25 -37.17 16.80 8.71
C VAL A 25 -36.12 17.90 8.94
N HIS A 26 -36.62 19.11 9.15
CA HIS A 26 -35.83 20.15 9.78
C HIS A 26 -35.64 19.73 11.25
N ALA A 27 -34.50 19.07 11.53
CA ALA A 27 -34.05 18.93 12.91
C ALA A 27 -33.80 20.34 13.46
N ARG A 28 -34.77 20.84 14.23
CA ARG A 28 -34.54 21.98 15.10
C ARG A 28 -33.57 21.55 16.18
N PHE A 29 -32.35 22.01 16.07
CA PHE A 29 -31.38 21.93 17.18
C PHE A 29 -31.90 22.85 18.30
N PRO A 30 -31.93 22.40 19.57
CA PRO A 30 -32.20 23.28 20.68
C PRO A 30 -31.04 24.27 20.79
N GLN A 31 -31.24 25.48 20.32
CA GLN A 31 -30.42 26.63 20.67
C GLN A 31 -30.84 27.04 22.11
N THR A 32 -29.89 27.10 22.96
CA THR A 32 -29.87 27.61 24.34
C THR A 32 -29.60 26.55 25.38
N THR A 33 -28.29 26.33 25.69
CA THR A 33 -27.75 26.14 27.04
C THR A 33 -26.21 25.95 27.09
N TYR A 34 -25.44 26.26 26.03
CA TYR A 34 -23.96 26.09 26.07
C TYR A 34 -23.22 27.37 25.66
N LEU A 35 -23.40 28.45 26.40
CA LEU A 35 -22.60 29.66 26.29
C LEU A 35 -21.98 30.02 27.63
N ARG A 36 -21.22 29.08 28.26
CA ARG A 36 -20.41 29.42 29.45
C ARG A 36 -19.05 28.75 29.58
N SER A 37 -18.67 27.89 28.65
CA SER A 37 -17.26 27.46 28.51
C SER A 37 -16.97 27.43 27.02
N GLY A 38 -16.05 28.26 26.52
CA GLY A 38 -15.72 28.38 25.10
C GLY A 38 -15.04 27.14 24.48
N GLU A 39 -15.25 25.96 25.03
CA GLU A 39 -14.83 24.68 24.52
C GLU A 39 -16.03 23.96 23.87
N VAL A 40 -16.05 23.93 22.54
CA VAL A 40 -16.93 23.02 21.82
C VAL A 40 -16.55 21.60 22.27
N PRO A 41 -17.46 20.82 22.86
CA PRO A 41 -17.15 19.46 23.29
C PRO A 41 -16.50 18.68 22.16
N SER A 42 -15.37 18.04 22.45
CA SER A 42 -14.61 17.24 21.47
C SER A 42 -15.50 16.25 20.69
N ASP A 43 -16.56 15.76 21.33
CA ASP A 43 -17.52 14.83 20.73
C ASP A 43 -18.39 15.47 19.65
N LEU A 44 -18.77 16.75 19.78
CA LEU A 44 -19.53 17.47 18.74
C LEU A 44 -18.62 17.85 17.56
N LEU A 45 -17.40 18.25 17.81
CA LEU A 45 -16.43 18.49 16.75
C LEU A 45 -16.12 17.21 15.98
N TYR A 46 -15.97 16.10 16.68
CA TYR A 46 -15.75 14.78 16.08
C TYR A 46 -16.98 14.22 15.36
N ALA A 47 -18.18 14.41 15.90
CA ALA A 47 -19.40 14.03 15.20
C ALA A 47 -19.57 14.83 13.90
N ALA A 48 -19.22 16.11 13.90
CA ALA A 48 -19.20 16.95 12.70
C ALA A 48 -18.12 16.53 11.70
N VAL A 49 -16.93 16.15 12.18
CA VAL A 49 -15.84 15.65 11.32
C VAL A 49 -16.16 14.24 10.78
N SER A 50 -16.68 13.35 11.62
CA SER A 50 -17.12 12.01 11.21
C SER A 50 -18.28 12.07 10.21
N SER A 51 -19.25 12.96 10.41
CA SER A 51 -20.34 13.19 9.45
C SER A 51 -19.88 13.90 8.17
N ARG A 52 -18.84 14.72 8.23
CA ARG A 52 -18.18 15.27 7.03
C ARG A 52 -17.39 14.22 6.26
N LEU A 53 -16.69 13.32 6.96
CA LEU A 53 -16.00 12.18 6.35
C LEU A 53 -16.95 11.20 5.70
N SER A 54 -18.05 10.85 6.34
CA SER A 54 -19.07 10.00 5.73
C SER A 54 -19.71 10.69 4.51
N ARG A 55 -20.03 11.98 4.58
CA ARG A 55 -20.56 12.74 3.44
C ARG A 55 -19.56 12.96 2.30
N GLN A 56 -18.25 12.95 2.56
CA GLN A 56 -17.22 13.14 1.52
C GLN A 56 -16.71 11.83 0.94
N THR A 57 -16.77 10.72 1.69
CA THR A 57 -16.63 9.36 1.13
C THR A 57 -17.91 8.95 0.35
N GLU A 58 -19.07 9.51 0.64
CA GLU A 58 -20.27 9.42 -0.20
C GLU A 58 -20.09 10.05 -1.60
N GLY A 59 -19.11 10.93 -1.77
CA GLY A 59 -18.72 11.51 -3.09
C GLY A 59 -17.83 10.63 -3.96
N LEU A 60 -17.23 9.55 -3.42
CA LEU A 60 -16.42 8.61 -4.18
C LEU A 60 -17.28 7.52 -4.82
N ILE A 61 -16.94 7.16 -6.06
CA ILE A 61 -17.66 6.11 -6.79
C ILE A 61 -17.07 4.74 -6.39
N ARG A 62 -17.91 3.82 -5.91
CA ARG A 62 -17.50 2.45 -5.59
C ARG A 62 -17.34 1.63 -6.87
N GLY A 63 -16.10 1.57 -7.36
CA GLY A 63 -15.72 0.91 -8.61
C GLY A 63 -15.04 -0.45 -8.42
N PHE A 64 -14.37 -0.70 -7.26
CA PHE A 64 -13.59 -1.90 -7.02
C PHE A 64 -14.42 -3.05 -6.42
N GLY A 65 -14.42 -4.20 -7.09
CA GLY A 65 -14.86 -5.48 -6.54
C GLY A 65 -13.68 -6.29 -5.97
N PHE A 66 -13.90 -7.59 -5.74
CA PHE A 66 -12.88 -8.47 -5.17
C PHE A 66 -11.67 -8.65 -6.11
N THR A 67 -11.91 -8.86 -7.41
CA THR A 67 -10.84 -9.07 -8.40
C THR A 67 -9.95 -7.85 -8.54
N GLU A 68 -10.54 -6.65 -8.64
CA GLU A 68 -9.78 -5.41 -8.72
C GLU A 68 -9.00 -5.13 -7.43
N ALA A 69 -9.55 -5.52 -6.28
CA ALA A 69 -8.88 -5.38 -4.99
C ALA A 69 -7.67 -6.30 -4.86
N VAL A 70 -7.80 -7.57 -5.27
CA VAL A 70 -6.68 -8.53 -5.33
C VAL A 70 -5.64 -8.07 -6.34
N ALA A 71 -6.08 -7.65 -7.54
CA ALA A 71 -5.20 -7.15 -8.58
C ALA A 71 -4.39 -5.92 -8.13
N LEU A 72 -5.02 -4.99 -7.41
CA LEU A 72 -4.35 -3.81 -6.86
C LEU A 72 -3.26 -4.21 -5.86
N ASN A 73 -3.59 -5.02 -4.86
CA ASN A 73 -2.64 -5.48 -3.86
C ASN A 73 -1.49 -6.28 -4.49
N MET A 74 -1.80 -7.29 -5.31
CA MET A 74 -0.77 -8.13 -5.94
C MET A 74 0.11 -7.34 -6.90
N SER A 75 -0.46 -6.41 -7.69
CA SER A 75 0.34 -5.57 -8.59
C SER A 75 1.25 -4.62 -7.83
N ASN A 76 0.85 -4.19 -6.62
CA ASN A 76 1.73 -3.40 -5.77
C ASN A 76 2.88 -4.25 -5.19
N MET A 77 2.56 -5.42 -4.63
CA MET A 77 3.56 -6.34 -4.08
C MET A 77 4.54 -6.82 -5.15
N VAL A 78 4.03 -7.26 -6.30
CA VAL A 78 4.81 -7.84 -7.38
C VAL A 78 5.19 -6.76 -8.40
N GLY A 79 6.29 -6.08 -8.13
CA GLY A 79 6.84 -5.04 -9.01
C GLY A 79 8.22 -5.39 -9.56
N ALA A 80 9.02 -4.36 -9.81
CA ALA A 80 10.45 -4.53 -10.08
C ALA A 80 11.23 -5.04 -8.86
N GLY A 81 10.68 -4.83 -7.66
CA GLY A 81 11.30 -5.16 -6.39
C GLY A 81 11.96 -6.53 -6.40
N PRO A 82 11.22 -7.63 -6.48
CA PRO A 82 11.80 -8.99 -6.39
C PRO A 82 12.94 -9.24 -7.37
N PHE A 83 12.88 -8.68 -8.57
CA PHE A 83 13.91 -8.87 -9.59
C PHE A 83 15.19 -8.08 -9.32
N ILE A 84 15.14 -7.09 -8.44
CA ILE A 84 16.30 -6.29 -8.01
C ILE A 84 16.80 -6.79 -6.67
N THR A 85 15.91 -7.23 -5.82
CA THR A 85 16.20 -7.56 -4.41
C THR A 85 16.66 -8.99 -4.21
N ILE A 86 16.31 -9.95 -5.07
CA ILE A 86 16.78 -11.35 -4.96
C ILE A 86 18.32 -11.43 -4.79
N PRO A 87 19.14 -10.75 -5.62
CA PRO A 87 20.58 -10.73 -5.41
C PRO A 87 20.99 -10.18 -4.05
N LEU A 88 20.31 -9.15 -3.56
CA LEU A 88 20.59 -8.50 -2.29
C LEU A 88 20.23 -9.41 -1.10
N VAL A 89 19.10 -10.12 -1.18
CA VAL A 89 18.67 -11.09 -0.15
C VAL A 89 19.66 -12.26 -0.09
N ILE A 90 20.12 -12.77 -1.24
CA ILE A 90 21.14 -13.81 -1.28
C ILE A 90 22.45 -13.29 -0.65
N ALA A 91 22.88 -12.08 -1.01
CA ALA A 91 24.10 -11.47 -0.50
C ALA A 91 24.05 -11.21 1.02
N SER A 92 22.90 -10.87 1.57
CA SER A 92 22.74 -10.58 3.02
C SER A 92 23.02 -11.80 3.91
N MET A 93 22.79 -13.01 3.40
CA MET A 93 23.06 -14.25 4.14
C MET A 93 24.17 -15.10 3.53
N GLY A 94 24.68 -14.73 2.34
CA GLY A 94 25.79 -15.40 1.67
C GLY A 94 25.46 -16.80 1.17
N GLY A 95 24.20 -17.10 0.80
CA GLY A 95 23.82 -18.40 0.25
C GLY A 95 22.31 -18.70 0.25
N PRO A 96 21.91 -19.93 -0.14
CA PRO A 96 20.51 -20.35 -0.26
C PRO A 96 19.71 -20.27 1.05
N GLN A 97 20.34 -20.27 2.22
CA GLN A 97 19.70 -20.05 3.52
C GLN A 97 18.94 -18.71 3.61
N CYS A 98 19.19 -17.79 2.68
CA CYS A 98 18.43 -16.54 2.52
C CYS A 98 16.93 -16.77 2.31
N MET A 99 16.51 -17.98 1.88
CA MET A 99 15.09 -18.37 1.80
C MET A 99 14.37 -18.27 3.14
N LEU A 100 15.08 -18.36 4.28
CA LEU A 100 14.50 -18.09 5.60
C LEU A 100 13.96 -16.66 5.69
N GLY A 101 14.64 -15.68 5.11
CA GLY A 101 14.17 -14.29 5.06
C GLY A 101 12.84 -14.15 4.33
N TRP A 102 12.66 -14.84 3.21
CA TRP A 102 11.41 -14.85 2.45
C TRP A 102 10.28 -15.57 3.20
N LEU A 103 10.56 -16.72 3.82
CA LEU A 103 9.55 -17.48 4.57
C LEU A 103 9.10 -16.74 5.83
N LEU A 104 10.03 -16.21 6.61
CA LEU A 104 9.71 -15.42 7.80
C LEU A 104 9.06 -14.08 7.43
N GLY A 105 9.47 -13.47 6.32
CA GLY A 105 8.81 -12.32 5.73
C GLY A 105 7.35 -12.62 5.36
N ALA A 106 7.08 -13.78 4.76
CA ALA A 106 5.71 -14.21 4.44
C ALA A 106 4.84 -14.38 5.70
N VAL A 107 5.40 -15.01 6.75
CA VAL A 107 4.72 -15.15 8.04
C VAL A 107 4.42 -13.79 8.66
N LEU A 108 5.39 -12.88 8.63
CA LEU A 108 5.21 -11.52 9.12
C LEU A 108 4.16 -10.75 8.31
N ALA A 109 4.22 -10.82 6.98
CA ALA A 109 3.26 -10.17 6.09
C ALA A 109 1.83 -10.69 6.30
N LEU A 110 1.67 -12.01 6.52
CA LEU A 110 0.36 -12.61 6.84
C LEU A 110 -0.14 -12.17 8.22
N ALA A 111 0.72 -12.18 9.23
CA ALA A 111 0.38 -11.77 10.58
C ALA A 111 -0.04 -10.30 10.64
N ASP A 112 0.72 -9.42 10.02
CA ASP A 112 0.40 -8.00 9.92
C ASP A 112 -0.81 -7.76 9.01
N GLY A 113 -0.93 -8.50 7.90
CA GLY A 113 -2.08 -8.45 7.00
C GLY A 113 -3.40 -8.78 7.69
N LEU A 114 -3.41 -9.69 8.68
CA LEU A 114 -4.58 -9.98 9.51
C LEU A 114 -4.96 -8.80 10.41
N VAL A 115 -3.99 -8.04 10.91
CA VAL A 115 -4.22 -6.78 11.65
C VAL A 115 -4.90 -5.75 10.75
N TRP A 116 -4.37 -5.55 9.54
CA TRP A 116 -4.97 -4.66 8.55
C TRP A 116 -6.39 -5.09 8.15
N ALA A 117 -6.58 -6.38 7.92
CA ALA A 117 -7.86 -6.95 7.52
C ALA A 117 -8.98 -6.67 8.55
N GLU A 118 -8.69 -6.83 9.84
CA GLU A 118 -9.67 -6.54 10.89
C GLU A 118 -9.93 -5.05 11.04
N LEU A 119 -8.89 -4.22 11.00
CA LEU A 119 -9.04 -2.77 11.06
C LEU A 119 -9.87 -2.24 9.89
N ALA A 120 -9.60 -2.72 8.68
CA ALA A 120 -10.34 -2.32 7.48
C ALA A 120 -11.79 -2.78 7.48
N ALA A 121 -12.07 -3.97 8.01
CA ALA A 121 -13.45 -4.45 8.15
C ALA A 121 -14.24 -3.67 9.21
N ALA A 122 -13.57 -3.27 10.30
CA ALA A 122 -14.19 -2.49 11.37
C ALA A 122 -14.38 -1.01 10.99
N LEU A 123 -13.48 -0.46 10.20
CA LEU A 123 -13.43 0.95 9.81
C LEU A 123 -13.31 1.09 8.28
N PRO A 124 -14.34 0.70 7.52
CA PRO A 124 -14.29 0.75 6.07
C PRO A 124 -14.35 2.20 5.56
N GLY A 125 -13.21 2.75 5.15
CA GLY A 125 -13.09 4.12 4.67
C GLY A 125 -11.79 4.34 3.91
N THR A 126 -11.63 5.54 3.35
CA THR A 126 -10.43 5.95 2.63
C THR A 126 -9.34 6.43 3.60
N GLY A 127 -8.09 6.11 3.33
CA GLY A 127 -6.92 6.60 4.07
C GLY A 127 -6.22 5.58 4.97
N GLY A 128 -6.73 4.34 5.10
CA GLY A 128 -6.06 3.23 5.79
C GLY A 128 -5.57 3.58 7.19
N THR A 129 -4.26 3.45 7.44
CA THR A 129 -3.63 3.70 8.76
C THR A 129 -3.98 5.07 9.35
N TYR A 130 -4.08 6.12 8.53
CA TYR A 130 -4.53 7.43 9.00
C TYR A 130 -5.89 7.34 9.72
N LEU A 131 -6.85 6.68 9.08
CA LEU A 131 -8.19 6.49 9.63
C LEU A 131 -8.16 5.61 10.89
N TYR A 132 -7.39 4.52 10.85
CA TYR A 132 -7.33 3.56 11.96
C TYR A 132 -6.72 4.17 13.21
N LEU A 133 -5.60 4.86 13.10
CA LEU A 133 -4.95 5.56 14.22
C LEU A 133 -5.85 6.66 14.79
N ARG A 134 -6.51 7.44 13.92
CA ARG A 134 -7.42 8.49 14.34
C ARG A 134 -8.59 7.93 15.16
N GLU A 135 -9.24 6.87 14.70
CA GLU A 135 -10.40 6.31 15.39
C GLU A 135 -10.02 5.51 16.65
N ALA A 136 -8.91 4.76 16.61
CA ALA A 136 -8.45 3.97 17.75
C ALA A 136 -8.04 4.84 18.95
N PHE A 137 -7.33 5.93 18.69
CA PHE A 137 -6.78 6.79 19.73
C PHE A 137 -7.61 8.07 20.00
N ARG A 138 -8.78 8.20 19.37
CA ARG A 138 -9.64 9.38 19.41
C ARG A 138 -9.83 10.00 20.80
N LYS A 139 -10.07 9.17 21.82
CA LYS A 139 -10.31 9.61 23.20
C LYS A 139 -9.04 9.65 24.07
N THR A 140 -7.85 9.65 23.45
CA THR A 140 -6.57 9.66 24.15
C THR A 140 -5.78 10.91 23.82
N ARG A 141 -4.73 11.21 24.60
CA ARG A 141 -3.78 12.29 24.29
C ARG A 141 -3.05 12.08 22.95
N LEU A 142 -3.02 10.84 22.45
CA LEU A 142 -2.38 10.46 21.19
C LEU A 142 -3.30 10.60 19.96
N GLY A 143 -4.59 10.89 20.16
CA GLY A 143 -5.61 10.89 19.11
C GLY A 143 -5.38 11.88 17.97
N GLY A 144 -4.71 13.00 18.23
CA GLY A 144 -4.27 13.92 17.18
C GLY A 144 -2.85 13.67 16.71
N LEU A 145 -1.97 13.21 17.62
CA LEU A 145 -0.54 13.04 17.34
C LEU A 145 -0.29 11.86 16.37
N LEU A 146 -0.82 10.66 16.62
CA LEU A 146 -0.53 9.49 15.80
C LEU A 146 -1.01 9.62 14.34
N PRO A 147 -2.25 10.09 14.05
CA PRO A 147 -2.66 10.37 12.68
C PRO A 147 -1.76 11.40 12.00
N PHE A 148 -1.34 12.45 12.73
CA PHE A 148 -0.42 13.45 12.21
C PHE A 148 0.96 12.84 11.90
N LEU A 149 1.53 12.05 12.81
CA LEU A 149 2.81 11.37 12.59
C LEU A 149 2.77 10.43 11.39
N PHE A 150 1.63 9.75 11.17
CA PHE A 150 1.46 8.94 9.97
C PHE A 150 1.52 9.79 8.69
N ILE A 151 0.82 10.92 8.64
CA ILE A 151 0.88 11.82 7.48
C ILE A 151 2.26 12.43 7.32
N TRP A 152 2.89 12.84 8.42
CA TRP A 152 4.25 13.39 8.43
C TRP A 152 5.26 12.43 7.79
N GLN A 153 5.31 11.18 8.24
CA GLN A 153 6.21 10.18 7.67
C GLN A 153 5.83 9.81 6.23
N PHE A 154 4.54 9.80 5.92
CA PHE A 154 4.04 9.43 4.59
C PHE A 154 4.41 10.46 3.51
N ILE A 155 4.50 11.75 3.84
CA ILE A 155 4.95 12.80 2.90
C ILE A 155 6.32 12.46 2.30
N PHE A 156 7.18 11.83 3.09
CA PHE A 156 8.50 11.37 2.62
C PHE A 156 8.44 9.95 2.05
N SER A 157 7.89 9.01 2.79
CA SER A 157 7.97 7.60 2.47
C SER A 157 7.12 7.19 1.26
N GLY A 158 5.97 7.79 1.04
CA GLY A 158 5.11 7.45 -0.09
C GLY A 158 5.75 7.75 -1.45
N PRO A 159 6.21 8.99 -1.70
CA PRO A 159 6.95 9.31 -2.93
C PRO A 159 8.24 8.52 -3.10
N LEU A 160 8.98 8.20 -2.02
CA LEU A 160 10.20 7.40 -2.09
C LEU A 160 9.92 5.97 -2.59
N GLU A 161 8.84 5.34 -2.13
CA GLU A 161 8.48 4.00 -2.59
C GLU A 161 8.10 3.99 -4.07
N ILE A 162 7.33 4.96 -4.54
CA ILE A 162 7.02 5.12 -5.95
C ILE A 162 8.30 5.36 -6.77
N ALA A 163 9.21 6.20 -6.25
CA ALA A 163 10.50 6.51 -6.87
C ALA A 163 11.39 5.29 -7.02
N SER A 164 11.43 4.38 -6.03
CA SER A 164 12.18 3.12 -6.14
C SER A 164 11.72 2.28 -7.32
N GLY A 165 10.41 2.26 -7.59
CA GLY A 165 9.85 1.61 -8.76
C GLY A 165 10.25 2.28 -10.09
N TYR A 166 10.34 3.63 -10.15
CA TYR A 166 10.85 4.33 -11.33
C TYR A 166 12.33 4.00 -11.58
N ILE A 167 13.15 4.01 -10.53
CA ILE A 167 14.57 3.65 -10.61
C ILE A 167 14.73 2.21 -11.07
N GLY A 168 13.98 1.28 -10.50
CA GLY A 168 13.98 -0.12 -10.94
C GLY A 168 13.54 -0.29 -12.39
N PHE A 169 12.54 0.46 -12.82
CA PHE A 169 12.11 0.46 -14.22
C PHE A 169 13.25 0.93 -15.15
N SER A 170 13.89 2.06 -14.87
CA SER A 170 14.99 2.57 -15.69
C SER A 170 16.23 1.63 -15.65
N GLN A 171 16.47 0.95 -14.52
CA GLN A 171 17.51 -0.07 -14.44
C GLN A 171 17.24 -1.20 -15.44
N TYR A 172 16.02 -1.73 -15.53
CA TYR A 172 15.67 -2.76 -16.50
C TYR A 172 15.63 -2.26 -17.95
N VAL A 173 15.30 -0.98 -18.20
CA VAL A 173 15.44 -0.36 -19.53
C VAL A 173 16.88 -0.39 -20.00
N SER A 174 17.87 -0.26 -19.11
CA SER A 174 19.30 -0.30 -19.47
C SER A 174 19.76 -1.67 -20.03
N TYR A 175 18.98 -2.74 -19.87
CA TYR A 175 19.22 -4.01 -20.55
C TYR A 175 19.13 -3.86 -22.08
N PHE A 176 18.17 -3.09 -22.57
CA PHE A 176 18.00 -2.80 -24.00
C PHE A 176 18.83 -1.62 -24.47
N TRP A 177 19.05 -0.64 -23.59
CA TRP A 177 19.82 0.55 -23.90
C TRP A 177 21.20 0.48 -23.24
N ARG A 178 22.08 -0.30 -23.87
CA ARG A 178 23.47 -0.49 -23.39
C ARG A 178 24.22 0.86 -23.40
N GLY A 179 24.85 1.19 -22.28
CA GLY A 179 25.57 2.46 -22.12
C GLY A 179 24.67 3.65 -21.74
N MET A 180 23.42 3.41 -21.33
CA MET A 180 22.53 4.45 -20.83
C MET A 180 23.22 5.26 -19.71
N THR A 181 23.25 6.57 -19.88
CA THR A 181 23.79 7.52 -18.90
C THR A 181 22.83 7.76 -17.75
N ALA A 182 23.34 8.29 -16.63
CA ALA A 182 22.47 8.68 -15.51
C ALA A 182 21.43 9.76 -15.89
N GLY A 183 21.76 10.64 -16.85
CA GLY A 183 20.82 11.63 -17.37
C GLY A 183 19.67 10.99 -18.15
N GLU A 184 19.97 10.03 -19.01
CA GLU A 184 18.97 9.28 -19.79
C GLU A 184 18.10 8.42 -18.88
N ALA A 185 18.66 7.79 -17.84
CA ALA A 185 17.87 7.08 -16.84
C ALA A 185 16.86 8.00 -16.12
N ARG A 186 17.27 9.23 -15.79
CA ARG A 186 16.35 10.23 -15.22
C ARG A 186 15.25 10.64 -16.19
N LEU A 187 15.55 10.76 -17.49
CA LEU A 187 14.54 11.03 -18.52
C LEU A 187 13.51 9.89 -18.61
N VAL A 188 13.97 8.63 -18.54
CA VAL A 188 13.07 7.46 -18.46
C VAL A 188 12.17 7.54 -17.24
N ASN A 189 12.71 7.87 -16.06
CA ASN A 189 11.93 8.03 -14.84
C ASN A 189 10.86 9.12 -14.97
N VAL A 190 11.22 10.29 -15.55
CA VAL A 190 10.28 11.38 -15.81
C VAL A 190 9.18 10.96 -16.79
N ALA A 191 9.56 10.28 -17.88
CA ALA A 191 8.60 9.83 -18.90
C ALA A 191 7.59 8.84 -18.32
N VAL A 192 8.07 7.82 -17.57
CA VAL A 192 7.20 6.83 -16.92
C VAL A 192 6.31 7.47 -15.86
N GLY A 193 6.88 8.32 -15.00
CA GLY A 193 6.10 9.03 -13.98
C GLY A 193 5.01 9.90 -14.58
N THR A 194 5.32 10.65 -15.66
CA THR A 194 4.34 11.48 -16.37
C THR A 194 3.23 10.64 -17.02
N LEU A 195 3.61 9.51 -17.64
CA LEU A 195 2.65 8.58 -18.24
C LEU A 195 1.70 8.01 -17.19
N LEU A 196 2.22 7.62 -16.02
CA LEU A 196 1.43 7.07 -14.92
C LEU A 196 0.45 8.11 -14.35
N ILE A 197 0.91 9.34 -14.15
CA ILE A 197 0.02 10.44 -13.73
C ILE A 197 -1.10 10.62 -14.76
N ALA A 198 -0.79 10.66 -16.06
CA ALA A 198 -1.77 10.82 -17.13
C ALA A 198 -2.77 9.65 -17.19
N LEU A 199 -2.31 8.41 -16.98
CA LEU A 199 -3.18 7.22 -16.93
C LEU A 199 -4.12 7.24 -15.73
N LEU A 200 -3.66 7.73 -14.57
CA LEU A 200 -4.48 7.83 -13.36
C LEU A 200 -5.43 9.03 -13.38
N TYR A 201 -5.29 9.93 -14.35
CA TYR A 201 -6.20 11.05 -14.51
C TYR A 201 -7.51 10.64 -15.22
N ARG A 202 -8.11 9.55 -14.73
CA ARG A 202 -9.32 8.91 -15.27
C ARG A 202 -10.29 8.52 -14.15
N GLY A 203 -11.53 8.18 -14.52
CA GLY A 203 -12.53 7.68 -13.57
C GLY A 203 -12.19 6.27 -13.04
N ILE A 204 -12.62 5.96 -11.82
CA ILE A 204 -12.25 4.74 -11.08
C ILE A 204 -12.59 3.43 -11.80
N THR A 205 -13.67 3.38 -12.57
CA THR A 205 -14.06 2.18 -13.35
C THR A 205 -13.08 1.88 -14.49
N ALA A 206 -12.56 2.91 -15.16
CA ALA A 206 -11.52 2.74 -16.19
C ALA A 206 -10.20 2.31 -15.52
N ILE A 207 -9.86 2.90 -14.38
CA ILE A 207 -8.68 2.54 -13.58
C ILE A 207 -8.75 1.07 -13.15
N GLY A 208 -9.89 0.58 -12.66
CA GLY A 208 -10.07 -0.81 -12.27
C GLY A 208 -9.79 -1.80 -13.41
N ARG A 209 -10.27 -1.51 -14.63
CA ARG A 209 -9.97 -2.34 -15.82
C ARG A 209 -8.48 -2.35 -16.16
N ILE A 210 -7.82 -1.18 -16.11
CA ILE A 210 -6.38 -1.06 -16.34
C ILE A 210 -5.62 -1.87 -15.29
N THR A 211 -5.99 -1.77 -14.01
CA THR A 211 -5.37 -2.52 -12.91
C THR A 211 -5.44 -4.03 -13.16
N VAL A 212 -6.60 -4.55 -13.55
CA VAL A 212 -6.76 -5.98 -13.84
C VAL A 212 -5.96 -6.40 -15.08
N ALA A 213 -5.95 -5.60 -16.14
CA ALA A 213 -5.16 -5.88 -17.34
C ALA A 213 -3.65 -5.93 -17.04
N LEU A 214 -3.16 -4.97 -16.23
CA LEU A 214 -1.77 -4.96 -15.78
C LEU A 214 -1.45 -6.18 -14.92
N TRP A 215 -2.35 -6.55 -14.00
CA TRP A 215 -2.18 -7.71 -13.12
C TRP A 215 -2.10 -9.04 -13.89
N VAL A 216 -2.86 -9.21 -14.96
CA VAL A 216 -2.76 -10.42 -15.80
C VAL A 216 -1.35 -10.58 -16.38
N GLY A 217 -0.73 -9.48 -16.84
CA GLY A 217 0.66 -9.50 -17.31
C GLY A 217 1.66 -9.81 -16.19
N VAL A 218 1.41 -9.29 -14.98
CA VAL A 218 2.21 -9.63 -13.78
C VAL A 218 2.15 -11.13 -13.51
N LEU A 219 0.94 -11.70 -13.45
CA LEU A 219 0.77 -13.14 -13.22
C LEU A 219 1.44 -13.98 -14.30
N PHE A 220 1.28 -13.60 -15.55
CA PHE A 220 1.95 -14.30 -16.67
C PHE A 220 3.47 -14.31 -16.51
N THR A 221 4.07 -13.16 -16.16
CA THR A 221 5.51 -13.04 -15.93
C THR A 221 5.98 -13.98 -14.82
N MET A 222 5.28 -13.96 -13.67
CA MET A 222 5.63 -14.79 -12.52
C MET A 222 5.49 -16.28 -12.82
N LEU A 223 4.36 -16.67 -13.42
CA LEU A 223 4.09 -18.06 -13.76
C LEU A 223 5.08 -18.59 -14.78
N TRP A 224 5.48 -17.78 -15.76
CA TRP A 224 6.52 -18.19 -16.73
C TRP A 224 7.86 -18.47 -16.05
N ILE A 225 8.33 -17.57 -15.18
CA ILE A 225 9.59 -17.76 -14.43
C ILE A 225 9.49 -19.01 -13.54
N VAL A 226 8.42 -19.16 -12.79
CA VAL A 226 8.21 -20.31 -11.90
C VAL A 226 8.14 -21.63 -12.70
N ALA A 227 7.35 -21.68 -13.78
CA ALA A 227 7.24 -22.87 -14.60
C ALA A 227 8.58 -23.25 -15.26
N SER A 228 9.30 -22.26 -15.80
CA SER A 228 10.64 -22.48 -16.36
C SER A 228 11.61 -23.03 -15.32
N GLY A 229 11.57 -22.49 -14.10
CA GLY A 229 12.46 -22.95 -13.03
C GLY A 229 12.11 -24.35 -12.53
N ILE A 230 10.85 -24.67 -12.38
CA ILE A 230 10.40 -26.02 -11.97
C ILE A 230 10.83 -27.06 -13.03
N ALA A 231 10.68 -26.72 -14.32
CA ALA A 231 11.05 -27.62 -15.42
C ALA A 231 12.56 -27.91 -15.51
N HIS A 232 13.40 -27.00 -15.03
CA HIS A 232 14.86 -27.09 -15.11
C HIS A 232 15.51 -27.04 -13.71
N PHE A 233 14.80 -27.50 -12.69
CA PHE A 233 15.26 -27.41 -11.31
C PHE A 233 16.35 -28.43 -11.00
N HIS A 234 17.47 -27.94 -10.48
CA HIS A 234 18.58 -28.75 -9.99
C HIS A 234 18.73 -28.60 -8.48
N ALA A 235 18.34 -29.62 -7.73
CA ALA A 235 18.41 -29.60 -6.26
C ALA A 235 19.84 -29.39 -5.74
N SER A 236 20.84 -29.93 -6.42
CA SER A 236 22.25 -29.74 -6.08
C SER A 236 22.71 -28.29 -6.20
N VAL A 237 22.09 -27.48 -7.05
CA VAL A 237 22.36 -26.04 -7.22
C VAL A 237 21.57 -25.23 -6.20
N ALA A 238 20.28 -25.57 -6.03
CA ALA A 238 19.38 -24.86 -5.11
C ALA A 238 19.81 -24.99 -3.64
N PHE A 239 20.35 -26.14 -3.26
CA PHE A 239 20.72 -26.47 -1.87
C PHE A 239 22.26 -26.57 -1.67
N ASP A 240 23.03 -25.86 -2.51
CA ASP A 240 24.49 -25.68 -2.33
C ASP A 240 24.75 -24.72 -1.16
N PHE A 241 24.54 -25.19 0.05
CA PHE A 241 24.75 -24.38 1.25
C PHE A 241 26.24 -24.22 1.53
N PRO A 242 26.71 -22.99 1.82
CA PRO A 242 28.08 -22.79 2.26
C PRO A 242 28.33 -23.45 3.64
N ALA A 243 29.59 -23.73 3.94
CA ALA A 243 29.96 -24.22 5.25
C ALA A 243 29.43 -23.26 6.35
N HIS A 244 28.86 -23.83 7.41
CA HIS A 244 28.27 -23.06 8.53
C HIS A 244 27.04 -22.19 8.17
N ALA A 245 26.31 -22.46 7.08
CA ALA A 245 25.14 -21.72 6.63
C ALA A 245 24.07 -21.51 7.72
N PHE A 246 23.95 -22.43 8.66
CA PHE A 246 22.97 -22.42 9.76
C PHE A 246 23.60 -22.26 11.14
N THR A 247 24.84 -21.74 11.22
CA THR A 247 25.46 -21.46 12.52
C THR A 247 24.85 -20.19 13.12
N PHE A 248 24.10 -20.36 14.22
CA PHE A 248 23.47 -19.26 14.91
C PHE A 248 24.51 -18.37 15.59
N SER A 249 24.78 -17.23 14.98
CA SER A 249 25.72 -16.21 15.45
C SER A 249 25.08 -14.83 15.36
N ALA A 250 25.70 -13.81 15.94
CA ALA A 250 25.28 -12.44 15.78
C ALA A 250 25.25 -12.01 14.29
N GLY A 251 26.22 -12.50 13.50
CA GLY A 251 26.27 -12.29 12.05
C GLY A 251 25.09 -12.94 11.32
N PHE A 252 24.73 -14.19 11.69
CA PHE A 252 23.55 -14.86 11.14
C PHE A 252 22.25 -14.07 11.47
N ALA A 253 22.09 -13.64 12.73
CA ALA A 253 20.92 -12.86 13.13
C ALA A 253 20.84 -11.53 12.38
N ALA A 254 21.94 -10.81 12.22
CA ALA A 254 22.00 -9.58 11.46
C ALA A 254 21.69 -9.81 9.98
N GLY A 255 22.27 -10.83 9.36
CA GLY A 255 22.02 -11.24 7.97
C GLY A 255 20.55 -11.62 7.75
N LEU A 256 19.95 -12.40 8.66
CA LEU A 256 18.54 -12.78 8.59
C LEU A 256 17.63 -11.57 8.74
N GLY A 257 17.93 -10.63 9.63
CA GLY A 257 17.19 -9.39 9.78
C GLY A 257 17.26 -8.52 8.52
N SER A 258 18.43 -8.43 7.89
CA SER A 258 18.61 -7.74 6.60
C SER A 258 17.82 -8.45 5.48
N ALA A 259 17.88 -9.78 5.41
CA ALA A 259 17.09 -10.57 4.47
C ALA A 259 15.61 -10.37 4.66
N MET A 260 15.10 -10.39 5.90
CA MET A 260 13.70 -10.12 6.22
C MET A 260 13.30 -8.69 5.88
N LEU A 261 14.16 -7.70 6.13
CA LEU A 261 13.90 -6.30 5.79
C LEU A 261 13.69 -6.15 4.29
N ILE A 262 14.57 -6.72 3.48
CA ILE A 262 14.49 -6.67 2.01
C ILE A 262 13.27 -7.48 1.53
N ALA A 263 13.03 -8.66 2.06
CA ALA A 263 11.85 -9.46 1.72
C ALA A 263 10.55 -8.73 2.09
N MET A 264 10.49 -8.05 3.24
CA MET A 264 9.32 -7.26 3.63
C MET A 264 9.11 -6.03 2.75
N TYR A 265 10.17 -5.43 2.20
CA TYR A 265 10.03 -4.40 1.17
C TYR A 265 9.24 -4.93 -0.03
N ASP A 266 9.52 -6.15 -0.48
CA ASP A 266 8.80 -6.78 -1.60
C ASP A 266 7.39 -7.27 -1.22
N TYR A 267 7.19 -7.70 0.02
CA TYR A 267 5.85 -8.05 0.51
C TYR A 267 4.96 -6.85 0.78
N MET A 268 5.49 -5.63 0.96
CA MET A 268 4.65 -4.44 1.16
C MET A 268 3.70 -4.23 -0.03
N GLY A 269 2.49 -3.70 0.28
CA GLY A 269 1.47 -3.46 -0.73
C GLY A 269 0.19 -4.28 -0.53
N TYR A 270 0.19 -5.32 0.30
CA TYR A 270 -1.01 -6.09 0.64
C TYR A 270 -2.13 -5.24 1.27
N TYR A 271 -1.78 -4.09 1.78
CA TYR A 271 -2.69 -3.13 2.42
C TYR A 271 -3.14 -1.98 1.51
N ASP A 272 -2.71 -1.94 0.25
CA ASP A 272 -2.96 -0.79 -0.64
C ASP A 272 -4.45 -0.56 -0.86
N ILE A 273 -5.25 -1.63 -0.93
CA ILE A 273 -6.71 -1.56 -1.00
C ILE A 273 -7.34 -0.82 0.19
N CYS A 274 -6.70 -0.79 1.36
CA CYS A 274 -7.21 -0.08 2.53
C CYS A 274 -7.20 1.44 2.35
N TYR A 275 -6.29 1.95 1.52
CA TYR A 275 -6.24 3.38 1.21
C TYR A 275 -7.39 3.80 0.30
N THR A 276 -7.89 2.89 -0.51
CA THR A 276 -9.01 3.10 -1.45
C THR A 276 -10.35 2.60 -0.92
N GLY A 277 -10.46 2.30 0.39
CA GLY A 277 -11.62 1.63 0.98
C GLY A 277 -12.98 2.29 0.71
N GLY A 278 -13.01 3.61 0.48
CA GLY A 278 -14.22 4.34 0.08
C GLY A 278 -14.69 4.05 -1.36
N GLU A 279 -13.81 3.51 -2.22
CA GLU A 279 -14.06 3.16 -3.62
C GLU A 279 -14.34 1.65 -3.81
N VAL A 280 -14.34 0.87 -2.71
CA VAL A 280 -14.56 -0.59 -2.71
C VAL A 280 -16.03 -0.93 -2.52
N ARG A 281 -16.52 -1.92 -3.29
CA ARG A 281 -17.85 -2.53 -3.11
C ARG A 281 -17.81 -3.51 -1.95
N ASP A 282 -18.80 -3.43 -1.03
CA ASP A 282 -18.83 -4.22 0.21
C ASP A 282 -17.45 -4.32 0.90
N PRO A 283 -16.87 -3.16 1.32
CA PRO A 283 -15.48 -3.11 1.78
C PRO A 283 -15.23 -3.98 3.02
N ALA A 284 -16.23 -4.15 3.88
CA ALA A 284 -16.14 -4.94 5.10
C ALA A 284 -15.83 -6.43 4.84
N ARG A 285 -16.22 -6.96 3.67
CA ARG A 285 -15.93 -8.35 3.25
C ARG A 285 -14.83 -8.42 2.20
N THR A 286 -14.85 -7.49 1.24
CA THR A 286 -13.93 -7.49 0.11
C THR A 286 -12.49 -7.24 0.56
N ILE A 287 -12.24 -6.24 1.42
CA ILE A 287 -10.89 -5.87 1.82
C ILE A 287 -10.19 -6.99 2.61
N PRO A 288 -10.77 -7.60 3.67
CA PRO A 288 -10.10 -8.68 4.38
C PRO A 288 -9.76 -9.87 3.49
N ARG A 289 -10.71 -10.29 2.65
CA ARG A 289 -10.51 -11.42 1.74
C ARG A 289 -9.41 -11.14 0.71
N SER A 290 -9.38 -9.93 0.15
CA SER A 290 -8.36 -9.55 -0.84
C SER A 290 -6.96 -9.48 -0.22
N ILE A 291 -6.81 -8.96 1.01
CA ILE A 291 -5.53 -8.94 1.73
C ILE A 291 -5.01 -10.37 1.92
N ILE A 292 -5.82 -11.25 2.53
CA ILE A 292 -5.41 -12.62 2.83
C ILE A 292 -5.07 -13.37 1.53
N CYS A 293 -5.93 -13.27 0.51
CA CYS A 293 -5.70 -13.92 -0.77
C CYS A 293 -4.41 -13.41 -1.43
N SER A 294 -4.19 -12.10 -1.45
CA SER A 294 -2.99 -11.50 -2.06
C SER A 294 -1.72 -11.91 -1.34
N VAL A 295 -1.69 -11.87 0.00
CA VAL A 295 -0.50 -12.26 0.79
C VAL A 295 -0.17 -13.73 0.55
N LEU A 296 -1.15 -14.63 0.64
CA LEU A 296 -0.92 -16.07 0.44
C LEU A 296 -0.46 -16.39 -0.99
N ALA A 297 -1.09 -15.77 -1.99
CA ALA A 297 -0.72 -15.96 -3.39
C ALA A 297 0.70 -15.45 -3.66
N VAL A 298 1.04 -14.26 -3.19
CA VAL A 298 2.38 -13.68 -3.39
C VAL A 298 3.43 -14.44 -2.59
N ALA A 299 3.14 -14.89 -1.36
CA ALA A 299 4.06 -15.73 -0.60
C ALA A 299 4.41 -17.03 -1.34
N ALA A 300 3.40 -17.69 -1.91
CA ALA A 300 3.62 -18.88 -2.74
C ALA A 300 4.44 -18.55 -4.01
N ILE A 301 4.09 -17.49 -4.73
CA ILE A 301 4.79 -17.05 -5.94
C ILE A 301 6.25 -16.72 -5.62
N TYR A 302 6.52 -15.92 -4.58
CA TYR A 302 7.89 -15.53 -4.22
C TYR A 302 8.73 -16.71 -3.76
N THR A 303 8.16 -17.61 -2.94
CA THR A 303 8.86 -18.82 -2.52
C THR A 303 9.24 -19.68 -3.71
N LEU A 304 8.28 -19.94 -4.61
CA LEU A 304 8.52 -20.74 -5.81
C LEU A 304 9.48 -20.06 -6.78
N MET A 305 9.35 -18.75 -7.00
CA MET A 305 10.19 -17.98 -7.91
C MET A 305 11.65 -17.94 -7.44
N ASN A 306 11.87 -17.63 -6.15
CA ASN A 306 13.22 -17.62 -5.59
C ASN A 306 13.85 -18.99 -5.66
N LEU A 307 13.10 -20.04 -5.28
CA LEU A 307 13.59 -21.42 -5.36
C LEU A 307 13.90 -21.82 -6.81
N SER A 308 13.05 -21.42 -7.75
CA SER A 308 13.25 -21.65 -9.19
C SER A 308 14.54 -20.99 -9.70
N ILE A 309 14.78 -19.74 -9.31
CA ILE A 309 15.95 -18.98 -9.75
C ILE A 309 17.24 -19.58 -9.18
N ILE A 310 17.30 -19.85 -7.86
CA ILE A 310 18.50 -20.44 -7.25
C ILE A 310 18.70 -21.92 -7.61
N GLY A 311 17.68 -22.60 -8.12
CA GLY A 311 17.76 -23.95 -8.64
C GLY A 311 18.36 -24.06 -10.05
N VAL A 312 18.51 -22.92 -10.74
CA VAL A 312 19.08 -22.85 -12.09
C VAL A 312 20.36 -22.01 -12.13
N VAL A 313 20.33 -20.85 -11.47
CA VAL A 313 21.48 -19.94 -11.40
C VAL A 313 22.19 -20.14 -10.06
N PRO A 314 23.46 -20.57 -10.05
CA PRO A 314 24.22 -20.72 -8.81
C PRO A 314 24.18 -19.42 -7.96
N TRP A 315 23.95 -19.55 -6.68
CA TRP A 315 23.74 -18.40 -5.80
C TRP A 315 24.91 -17.39 -5.83
N ARG A 316 26.17 -17.86 -6.05
CA ARG A 316 27.36 -16.99 -6.20
C ARG A 316 27.28 -16.09 -7.42
N GLN A 317 26.66 -16.54 -8.50
CA GLN A 317 26.41 -15.74 -9.69
C GLN A 317 25.14 -14.87 -9.50
N ALA A 318 24.10 -15.44 -8.89
CA ALA A 318 22.84 -14.75 -8.66
C ALA A 318 23.02 -13.48 -7.80
N MET A 319 23.85 -13.54 -6.75
CA MET A 319 24.06 -12.37 -5.87
C MET A 319 24.81 -11.20 -6.55
N GLN A 320 25.44 -11.41 -7.69
CA GLN A 320 26.15 -10.38 -8.46
C GLN A 320 25.33 -9.89 -9.66
N SER A 321 24.18 -10.49 -9.92
CA SER A 321 23.38 -10.20 -11.10
C SER A 321 22.66 -8.84 -10.97
N LYS A 322 22.74 -8.02 -12.02
CA LYS A 322 21.95 -6.79 -12.17
C LYS A 322 20.56 -7.04 -12.75
N PHE A 323 20.39 -8.16 -13.48
CA PHE A 323 19.17 -8.51 -14.22
C PHE A 323 18.85 -9.99 -14.00
N ILE A 324 18.64 -10.39 -12.75
CA ILE A 324 18.56 -11.81 -12.36
C ILE A 324 17.48 -12.60 -13.14
N ALA A 325 16.31 -12.01 -13.36
CA ALA A 325 15.25 -12.67 -14.14
C ALA A 325 15.63 -12.85 -15.62
N SER A 326 16.28 -11.84 -16.21
CA SER A 326 16.74 -11.90 -17.60
C SER A 326 17.85 -12.94 -17.75
N GLN A 327 18.83 -12.93 -16.82
CA GLN A 327 19.93 -13.90 -16.79
C GLN A 327 19.40 -15.34 -16.60
N PHE A 328 18.45 -15.55 -15.71
CA PHE A 328 17.81 -16.84 -15.51
C PHE A 328 17.18 -17.38 -16.78
N ILE A 329 16.37 -16.56 -17.47
CA ILE A 329 15.73 -16.95 -18.74
C ILE A 329 16.76 -17.11 -19.87
N GLU A 330 17.81 -16.27 -19.89
CA GLU A 330 18.90 -16.38 -20.87
C GLU A 330 19.63 -17.72 -20.76
N THR A 331 19.91 -18.16 -19.54
CA THR A 331 20.56 -19.45 -19.27
C THR A 331 19.72 -20.62 -19.79
N LEU A 332 18.39 -20.52 -19.75
CA LEU A 332 17.48 -21.62 -20.17
C LEU A 332 17.14 -21.58 -21.66
N TYR A 333 16.86 -20.39 -22.20
CA TYR A 333 16.22 -20.23 -23.50
C TYR A 333 16.96 -19.27 -24.46
N GLY A 334 18.09 -18.73 -24.00
CA GLY A 334 18.92 -17.84 -24.80
C GLY A 334 18.46 -16.36 -24.81
N PRO A 335 19.22 -15.50 -25.54
CA PRO A 335 19.10 -14.03 -25.41
C PRO A 335 17.78 -13.45 -25.94
N LYS A 336 17.14 -14.09 -26.90
CA LYS A 336 15.82 -13.63 -27.41
C LYS A 336 14.74 -13.79 -26.35
N ALA A 337 14.73 -14.91 -25.64
CA ALA A 337 13.79 -15.13 -24.54
C ALA A 337 14.07 -14.20 -23.36
N ALA A 338 15.34 -13.93 -23.05
CA ALA A 338 15.75 -12.97 -22.04
C ALA A 338 15.25 -11.55 -22.32
N ALA A 339 15.26 -11.12 -23.59
CA ALA A 339 14.71 -9.82 -23.98
C ALA A 339 13.18 -9.76 -23.72
N VAL A 340 12.45 -10.83 -24.05
CA VAL A 340 11.00 -10.92 -23.74
C VAL A 340 10.77 -10.88 -22.23
N ALA A 341 11.54 -11.65 -21.45
CA ALA A 341 11.46 -11.63 -19.99
C ALA A 341 11.74 -10.24 -19.43
N THR A 342 12.74 -9.54 -19.94
CA THR A 342 13.04 -8.15 -19.55
C THR A 342 11.86 -7.21 -19.82
N ALA A 343 11.22 -7.32 -20.99
CA ALA A 343 10.02 -6.54 -21.32
C ALA A 343 8.86 -6.85 -20.36
N LEU A 344 8.70 -8.10 -19.97
CA LEU A 344 7.68 -8.50 -18.98
C LEU A 344 8.02 -8.02 -17.55
N VAL A 345 9.29 -7.96 -17.17
CA VAL A 345 9.71 -7.33 -15.91
C VAL A 345 9.40 -5.83 -15.92
N LEU A 346 9.65 -5.14 -17.04
CA LEU A 346 9.25 -3.74 -17.21
C LEU A 346 7.72 -3.56 -17.09
N TRP A 347 6.95 -4.50 -17.62
CA TRP A 347 5.49 -4.51 -17.44
C TRP A 347 5.11 -4.62 -15.96
N THR A 348 5.74 -5.53 -15.21
CA THR A 348 5.45 -5.72 -13.77
C THR A 348 5.85 -4.49 -12.96
N ALA A 349 7.00 -3.89 -13.26
CA ALA A 349 7.44 -2.64 -12.65
C ALA A 349 6.44 -1.51 -12.88
N PHE A 350 5.97 -1.37 -14.12
CA PHE A 350 4.96 -0.36 -14.48
C PHE A 350 3.63 -0.60 -13.73
N ALA A 351 3.18 -1.85 -13.64
CA ALA A 351 1.96 -2.24 -12.95
C ALA A 351 2.01 -1.91 -11.45
N SER A 352 3.14 -2.19 -10.81
CA SER A 352 3.37 -1.90 -9.40
C SER A 352 3.32 -0.40 -9.11
N VAL A 353 4.06 0.38 -9.87
CA VAL A 353 4.08 1.85 -9.65
C VAL A 353 2.72 2.49 -9.94
N PHE A 354 1.96 1.96 -10.91
CA PHE A 354 0.58 2.36 -11.15
C PHE A 354 -0.29 2.11 -9.93
N ALA A 355 -0.19 0.92 -9.33
CA ALA A 355 -0.94 0.53 -8.14
C ALA A 355 -0.56 1.40 -6.93
N LEU A 356 0.74 1.61 -6.70
CA LEU A 356 1.27 2.47 -5.63
C LEU A 356 0.72 3.90 -5.73
N LEU A 357 0.87 4.55 -6.88
CA LEU A 357 0.42 5.93 -7.06
C LEU A 357 -1.10 6.04 -6.92
N LEU A 358 -1.84 5.03 -7.37
CA LEU A 358 -3.28 4.93 -7.19
C LEU A 358 -3.65 4.94 -5.71
N GLY A 359 -3.15 3.99 -4.92
CA GLY A 359 -3.47 3.87 -3.50
C GLY A 359 -3.00 5.07 -2.69
N TYR A 360 -1.76 5.46 -2.86
CA TYR A 360 -1.10 6.50 -2.08
C TYR A 360 -1.67 7.89 -2.29
N SER A 361 -2.19 8.19 -3.47
CA SER A 361 -2.86 9.47 -3.72
C SER A 361 -4.12 9.69 -2.86
N ARG A 362 -4.70 8.64 -2.27
CA ARG A 362 -5.87 8.73 -1.39
C ARG A 362 -5.52 9.17 0.04
N ILE A 363 -4.26 9.02 0.46
CA ILE A 363 -3.84 9.32 1.84
C ILE A 363 -3.85 10.83 2.13
N PRO A 364 -3.22 11.72 1.32
CA PRO A 364 -3.32 13.15 1.53
C PRO A 364 -4.74 13.68 1.41
N TYR A 365 -5.55 13.09 0.52
CA TYR A 365 -6.96 13.41 0.39
C TYR A 365 -7.73 13.13 1.70
N ALA A 366 -7.60 11.92 2.24
CA ALA A 366 -8.27 11.52 3.47
C ALA A 366 -7.84 12.41 4.65
N ALA A 367 -6.57 12.74 4.76
CA ALA A 367 -6.02 13.62 5.79
C ALA A 367 -6.52 15.06 5.65
N ALA A 368 -6.63 15.58 4.44
CA ALA A 368 -7.17 16.92 4.17
C ALA A 368 -8.66 17.02 4.50
N VAL A 369 -9.43 16.00 4.13
CA VAL A 369 -10.83 15.86 4.50
C VAL A 369 -11.00 15.80 6.02
N GLY A 370 -10.10 15.10 6.72
CA GLY A 370 -10.05 15.00 8.17
C GLY A 370 -9.59 16.28 8.88
N GLY A 371 -9.16 17.30 8.15
CA GLY A 371 -8.65 18.57 8.71
C GLY A 371 -7.22 18.51 9.27
N HIS A 372 -6.47 17.44 8.96
CA HIS A 372 -5.10 17.23 9.41
C HIS A 372 -4.06 17.50 8.32
N PHE A 373 -4.49 17.96 7.14
CA PHE A 373 -3.63 18.32 6.03
C PHE A 373 -4.16 19.52 5.27
N PHE A 374 -3.44 19.99 4.23
CA PHE A 374 -3.82 21.18 3.46
C PHE A 374 -5.17 21.00 2.74
N PRO A 375 -6.12 21.95 2.86
CA PRO A 375 -7.47 21.80 2.29
C PRO A 375 -7.52 21.58 0.77
N VAL A 376 -6.48 22.00 0.04
CA VAL A 376 -6.39 21.83 -1.42
C VAL A 376 -6.42 20.35 -1.83
N PHE A 377 -5.88 19.46 -0.99
CA PHE A 377 -5.88 18.02 -1.23
C PHE A 377 -7.25 17.36 -1.04
N ALA A 378 -8.21 18.03 -0.41
CA ALA A 378 -9.58 17.57 -0.29
C ALA A 378 -10.40 17.71 -1.58
N ARG A 379 -9.82 18.32 -2.64
CA ARG A 379 -10.52 18.54 -3.90
C ARG A 379 -10.58 17.27 -4.73
N LEU A 380 -11.78 16.91 -5.17
CA LEU A 380 -12.02 15.84 -6.15
C LEU A 380 -12.13 16.43 -7.56
N HIS A 381 -11.74 15.64 -8.55
CA HIS A 381 -11.95 16.01 -9.96
C HIS A 381 -13.46 16.17 -10.23
N PRO A 382 -13.88 17.24 -10.95
CA PRO A 382 -15.31 17.56 -11.11
C PRO A 382 -16.15 16.41 -11.69
N THR A 383 -15.66 15.76 -12.72
CA THR A 383 -16.35 14.66 -13.41
C THR A 383 -15.88 13.28 -12.95
N GLY A 384 -14.58 13.05 -12.80
CA GLY A 384 -13.98 11.73 -12.48
C GLY A 384 -14.09 11.34 -11.01
N LYS A 385 -14.40 12.28 -10.10
CA LYS A 385 -14.57 12.06 -8.65
C LYS A 385 -13.38 11.36 -7.98
N PHE A 386 -12.15 11.64 -8.42
CA PHE A 386 -10.91 11.16 -7.82
C PHE A 386 -10.05 12.32 -7.30
N PRO A 387 -9.11 12.10 -6.35
CA PRO A 387 -8.29 13.14 -5.72
C PRO A 387 -7.15 13.60 -6.63
N HIS A 388 -7.46 14.38 -7.66
CA HIS A 388 -6.54 14.79 -8.72
C HIS A 388 -5.33 15.59 -8.20
N VAL A 389 -5.51 16.45 -7.20
CA VAL A 389 -4.41 17.22 -6.60
C VAL A 389 -3.40 16.29 -5.93
N SER A 390 -3.87 15.26 -5.23
CA SER A 390 -3.01 14.26 -4.57
C SER A 390 -2.25 13.42 -5.59
N VAL A 391 -2.90 12.99 -6.69
CA VAL A 391 -2.25 12.24 -7.78
C VAL A 391 -1.09 13.06 -8.36
N LEU A 392 -1.33 14.34 -8.68
CA LEU A 392 -0.30 15.23 -9.22
C LEU A 392 0.84 15.45 -8.22
N ALA A 393 0.53 15.79 -6.97
CA ALA A 393 1.53 16.10 -5.96
C ALA A 393 2.42 14.89 -5.64
N ILE A 394 1.82 13.73 -5.35
CA ILE A 394 2.57 12.50 -5.04
C ILE A 394 3.37 12.03 -6.25
N GLY A 395 2.78 12.06 -7.45
CA GLY A 395 3.47 11.67 -8.68
C GLY A 395 4.67 12.56 -9.01
N LEU A 396 4.52 13.88 -8.88
CA LEU A 396 5.63 14.82 -9.10
C LEU A 396 6.73 14.67 -8.03
N LEU A 397 6.37 14.53 -6.76
CA LEU A 397 7.35 14.29 -5.68
C LEU A 397 8.11 12.97 -5.92
N ALA A 398 7.44 11.93 -6.40
CA ALA A 398 8.09 10.67 -6.73
C ALA A 398 9.06 10.79 -7.91
N ILE A 399 8.71 11.58 -8.94
CA ILE A 399 9.64 11.87 -10.05
C ILE A 399 10.90 12.56 -9.52
N VAL A 400 10.75 13.56 -8.66
CA VAL A 400 11.91 14.24 -8.04
C VAL A 400 12.71 13.28 -7.17
N ALA A 401 12.03 12.46 -6.34
CA ALA A 401 12.69 11.48 -5.48
C ALA A 401 13.44 10.38 -6.26
N SER A 402 13.08 10.12 -7.51
CA SER A 402 13.79 9.14 -8.37
C SER A 402 15.17 9.60 -8.86
N PHE A 403 15.59 10.82 -8.50
CA PHE A 403 16.94 11.32 -8.82
C PHE A 403 18.00 10.93 -7.80
N TRP A 404 17.61 10.36 -6.67
CA TRP A 404 18.50 9.78 -5.67
C TRP A 404 18.85 8.32 -5.99
N SER A 405 19.80 7.75 -5.24
CA SER A 405 20.17 6.34 -5.37
C SER A 405 19.08 5.42 -4.81
N LEU A 406 18.96 4.21 -5.39
CA LEU A 406 17.96 3.23 -4.95
C LEU A 406 18.14 2.84 -3.48
N ASP A 407 19.39 2.60 -3.05
CA ASP A 407 19.69 2.21 -1.66
C ASP A 407 19.27 3.27 -0.65
N ALA A 408 19.53 4.55 -0.94
CA ALA A 408 19.12 5.65 -0.10
C ALA A 408 17.58 5.76 -0.03
N VAL A 409 16.91 5.54 -1.16
CA VAL A 409 15.44 5.58 -1.26
C VAL A 409 14.80 4.46 -0.44
N ILE A 410 15.25 3.19 -0.62
CA ILE A 410 14.70 2.03 0.10
C ILE A 410 14.94 2.18 1.61
N SER A 411 16.13 2.56 1.98
CA SER A 411 16.52 2.67 3.39
C SER A 411 15.75 3.75 4.13
N ALA A 412 15.60 4.94 3.53
CA ALA A 412 14.83 6.04 4.11
C ALA A 412 13.33 5.69 4.20
N LEU A 413 12.79 5.00 3.20
CA LEU A 413 11.42 4.52 3.16
C LEU A 413 11.11 3.62 4.35
N LEU A 414 11.89 2.54 4.52
CA LEU A 414 11.62 1.51 5.54
C LEU A 414 11.79 2.08 6.96
N ALA A 415 12.89 2.78 7.21
CA ALA A 415 13.15 3.36 8.52
C ALA A 415 12.04 4.31 9.00
N SER A 416 11.42 5.05 8.09
CA SER A 416 10.36 5.99 8.45
C SER A 416 9.02 5.33 8.78
N ARG A 417 8.74 4.13 8.27
CA ARG A 417 7.39 3.51 8.36
C ARG A 417 7.18 2.60 9.56
N ILE A 418 8.23 1.87 10.00
CA ILE A 418 8.06 0.77 10.95
C ILE A 418 7.35 1.22 12.23
N LEU A 419 7.77 2.33 12.83
CA LEU A 419 7.26 2.75 14.13
C LEU A 419 5.80 3.19 14.09
N VAL A 420 5.41 3.98 13.09
CA VAL A 420 4.09 4.61 13.07
C VAL A 420 3.09 3.82 12.23
N GLN A 421 3.49 3.33 11.06
CA GLN A 421 2.57 2.63 10.19
C GLN A 421 2.28 1.20 10.65
N PHE A 422 3.31 0.47 11.07
CA PHE A 422 3.14 -0.93 11.43
C PHE A 422 2.97 -1.13 12.94
N ILE A 423 3.93 -0.71 13.76
CA ILE A 423 3.87 -0.94 15.21
C ILE A 423 2.68 -0.20 15.86
N ALA A 424 2.50 1.10 15.61
CA ALA A 424 1.38 1.82 16.24
C ALA A 424 0.02 1.31 15.77
N GLN A 425 -0.08 0.75 14.56
CA GLN A 425 -1.33 0.17 14.05
C GLN A 425 -1.71 -1.14 14.75
N ILE A 426 -0.74 -1.98 15.16
CA ILE A 426 -1.00 -3.16 15.98
C ILE A 426 -1.64 -2.75 17.31
N PHE A 427 -1.08 -1.70 17.95
CA PHE A 427 -1.68 -1.13 19.17
C PHE A 427 -3.05 -0.48 18.91
N ALA A 428 -3.27 0.08 17.70
CA ALA A 428 -4.57 0.61 17.34
C ALA A 428 -5.66 -0.46 17.33
N LEU A 429 -5.36 -1.67 16.83
CA LEU A 429 -6.30 -2.78 16.87
C LEU A 429 -6.63 -3.21 18.31
N ASP A 430 -5.61 -3.37 19.16
CA ASP A 430 -5.81 -3.72 20.58
C ASP A 430 -6.65 -2.65 21.29
N GLN A 431 -6.34 -1.37 21.05
CA GLN A 431 -7.08 -0.25 21.62
C GLN A 431 -8.55 -0.23 21.17
N LEU A 432 -8.83 -0.48 19.89
CA LEU A 432 -10.20 -0.59 19.38
C LEU A 432 -10.96 -1.76 19.99
N ARG A 433 -10.30 -2.91 20.15
CA ARG A 433 -10.92 -4.08 20.76
C ARG A 433 -11.30 -3.83 22.22
N ARG A 434 -10.43 -3.16 22.98
CA ARG A 434 -10.64 -2.89 24.42
C ARG A 434 -11.62 -1.75 24.68
N ARG A 435 -11.49 -0.65 23.93
CA ARG A 435 -12.24 0.59 24.23
C ARG A 435 -13.47 0.84 23.37
N ARG A 436 -13.58 0.12 22.26
CA ARG A 436 -14.69 0.28 21.30
C ARG A 436 -15.31 -1.09 20.95
N PRO A 437 -15.84 -1.82 21.95
CA PRO A 437 -16.53 -3.10 21.71
C PRO A 437 -17.82 -2.90 20.87
N ASP A 438 -18.37 -1.70 20.87
CA ASP A 438 -19.53 -1.25 20.11
C ASP A 438 -19.32 -1.26 18.59
N ILE A 439 -18.08 -1.16 18.11
CA ILE A 439 -17.80 -1.18 16.67
C ILE A 439 -18.02 -2.59 16.11
N ASN A 440 -18.89 -2.67 15.09
CA ASN A 440 -19.09 -3.92 14.37
C ASN A 440 -17.78 -4.33 13.65
N ARG A 441 -17.36 -5.56 13.85
CA ARG A 441 -16.19 -6.18 13.22
C ARG A 441 -16.61 -7.40 12.44
N PRO A 442 -17.03 -7.24 11.18
CA PRO A 442 -17.48 -8.35 10.32
C PRO A 442 -16.39 -9.39 10.07
N PHE A 443 -15.12 -8.97 10.09
CA PHE A 443 -13.95 -9.84 10.12
C PHE A 443 -13.22 -9.65 11.44
N ARG A 444 -12.86 -10.77 12.09
CA ARG A 444 -12.04 -10.81 13.28
C ARG A 444 -10.82 -11.66 13.01
N MET A 445 -9.64 -11.14 13.31
CA MET A 445 -8.38 -11.84 13.19
C MET A 445 -8.40 -13.16 13.98
N TRP A 446 -8.01 -14.24 13.30
CA TRP A 446 -7.91 -15.56 13.90
C TRP A 446 -6.78 -15.59 14.94
N LEU A 447 -6.92 -16.44 15.95
CA LEU A 447 -5.90 -16.68 16.99
C LEU A 447 -5.43 -15.41 17.72
N TYR A 448 -6.28 -14.36 17.79
CA TYR A 448 -5.91 -13.16 18.55
C TYR A 448 -5.48 -13.52 19.99
N PRO A 449 -4.36 -12.94 20.54
CA PRO A 449 -3.54 -11.86 20.00
C PRO A 449 -2.29 -12.32 19.22
N VAL A 450 -2.15 -13.64 18.95
CA VAL A 450 -0.91 -14.23 18.41
C VAL A 450 -0.40 -13.58 17.13
N PRO A 451 -1.21 -13.36 16.07
CA PRO A 451 -0.69 -12.68 14.86
C PRO A 451 -0.20 -11.26 15.15
N GLY A 452 -0.91 -10.52 16.01
CA GLY A 452 -0.45 -9.19 16.43
C GLY A 452 0.89 -9.21 17.15
N ALA A 453 1.13 -10.23 18.01
CA ALA A 453 2.42 -10.43 18.69
C ALA A 453 3.54 -10.81 17.70
N ILE A 454 3.27 -11.70 16.74
CA ILE A 454 4.21 -12.06 15.67
C ILE A 454 4.57 -10.82 14.85
N ALA A 455 3.57 -10.04 14.44
CA ALA A 455 3.79 -8.81 13.69
C ALA A 455 4.63 -7.79 14.49
N PHE A 456 4.31 -7.60 15.77
CA PHE A 456 5.07 -6.70 16.64
C PHE A 456 6.53 -7.14 16.80
N CYS A 457 6.77 -8.41 17.15
CA CYS A 457 8.13 -8.94 17.31
C CYS A 457 8.91 -8.89 16.00
N GLY A 458 8.29 -9.26 14.87
CA GLY A 458 8.91 -9.22 13.55
C GLY A 458 9.32 -7.81 13.13
N TRP A 459 8.45 -6.83 13.29
CA TRP A 459 8.77 -5.43 12.98
C TRP A 459 9.84 -4.85 13.93
N CYS A 460 9.80 -5.19 15.21
CA CYS A 460 10.87 -4.81 16.14
C CYS A 460 12.20 -5.44 15.75
N TYR A 461 12.22 -6.71 15.38
CA TYR A 461 13.44 -7.40 14.95
C TYR A 461 14.04 -6.74 13.69
N ILE A 462 13.23 -6.51 12.66
CA ILE A 462 13.67 -5.82 11.45
C ILE A 462 14.20 -4.42 11.77
N PHE A 463 13.52 -3.66 12.63
CA PHE A 463 13.95 -2.31 13.01
C PHE A 463 15.30 -2.33 13.73
N LEU A 464 15.50 -3.23 14.68
CA LEU A 464 16.73 -3.34 15.46
C LEU A 464 17.92 -3.86 14.64
N THR A 465 17.66 -4.66 13.60
CA THR A 465 18.70 -5.22 12.72
C THR A 465 18.95 -4.38 11.47
N SER A 466 18.18 -3.32 11.22
CA SER A 466 18.31 -2.47 10.04
C SER A 466 19.60 -1.65 9.98
N GLY A 467 20.29 -1.53 11.10
CA GLY A 467 21.53 -0.74 11.24
C GLY A 467 21.30 0.63 11.89
N TRP A 468 22.32 1.11 12.58
CA TRP A 468 22.23 2.30 13.43
C TRP A 468 21.76 3.57 12.69
N ALA A 469 22.26 3.79 11.47
CA ALA A 469 21.88 4.97 10.68
C ALA A 469 20.37 5.02 10.40
N TYR A 470 19.75 3.86 10.10
CA TYR A 470 18.34 3.77 9.79
C TYR A 470 17.47 3.84 11.04
N ILE A 471 17.91 3.23 12.15
CA ILE A 471 17.27 3.37 13.47
C ILE A 471 17.22 4.86 13.85
N ALA A 472 18.38 5.55 13.78
CA ALA A 472 18.46 6.97 14.08
C ALA A 472 17.57 7.80 13.17
N PHE A 473 17.54 7.53 11.85
CA PHE A 473 16.68 8.23 10.91
C PHE A 473 15.19 8.05 11.24
N GLY A 474 14.73 6.82 11.52
CA GLY A 474 13.35 6.54 11.88
C GLY A 474 12.93 7.23 13.19
N LEU A 475 13.80 7.23 14.20
CA LEU A 475 13.56 7.91 15.47
C LEU A 475 13.55 9.43 15.28
N LEU A 476 14.52 10.02 14.59
CA LEU A 476 14.60 11.46 14.33
C LEU A 476 13.40 11.95 13.52
N THR A 477 12.97 11.20 12.52
CA THR A 477 11.77 11.52 11.73
C THR A 477 10.52 11.53 12.63
N THR A 478 10.37 10.53 13.50
CA THR A 478 9.23 10.44 14.43
C THR A 478 9.26 11.54 15.47
N ILE A 479 10.42 11.81 16.09
CA ILE A 479 10.59 12.90 17.08
C ILE A 479 10.38 14.27 16.44
N GLY A 480 10.97 14.49 15.25
CA GLY A 480 10.77 15.72 14.48
C GLY A 480 9.31 15.98 14.16
N GLY A 481 8.57 14.94 13.74
CA GLY A 481 7.13 15.04 13.54
C GLY A 481 6.36 15.38 14.82
N ALA A 482 6.74 14.79 15.95
CA ALA A 482 6.11 15.10 17.24
C ALA A 482 6.37 16.56 17.67
N LEU A 483 7.59 17.07 17.45
CA LEU A 483 7.92 18.47 17.72
C LEU A 483 7.15 19.44 16.83
N VAL A 484 7.07 19.15 15.53
CA VAL A 484 6.28 19.95 14.59
C VAL A 484 4.80 19.94 14.97
N TYR A 485 4.26 18.79 15.37
CA TYR A 485 2.88 18.70 15.86
C TYR A 485 2.65 19.55 17.11
N ALA A 486 3.56 19.49 18.09
CA ALA A 486 3.46 20.27 19.32
C ALA A 486 3.52 21.80 19.03
N LEU A 487 4.39 22.22 18.12
CA LEU A 487 4.47 23.61 17.68
C LEU A 487 3.19 24.03 16.96
N TRP A 488 2.71 23.21 16.03
CA TRP A 488 1.48 23.48 15.29
C TRP A 488 0.25 23.60 16.21
N GLN A 489 0.16 22.76 17.23
CA GLN A 489 -0.91 22.90 18.24
C GLN A 489 -0.84 24.20 19.03
N ARG A 490 0.37 24.68 19.38
CA ARG A 490 0.55 25.96 20.06
C ARG A 490 0.11 27.15 19.18
N LEU A 491 0.42 27.11 17.90
CA LEU A 491 0.04 28.14 16.93
C LEU A 491 -1.46 28.16 16.60
N ARG A 492 -2.15 27.03 16.74
CA ARG A 492 -3.60 26.89 16.53
C ARG A 492 -4.45 27.21 17.76
N ARG A 493 -3.90 27.56 18.90
CA ARG A 493 -4.71 28.02 20.03
C ARG A 493 -5.53 29.21 19.59
N PRO A 494 -6.87 29.19 19.73
CA PRO A 494 -7.69 30.34 19.37
C PRO A 494 -7.19 31.55 20.15
N VAL A 495 -7.03 32.70 19.44
CA VAL A 495 -6.90 34.00 20.08
C VAL A 495 -8.12 34.10 21.01
N PRO A 496 -7.98 34.36 22.31
CA PRO A 496 -9.12 34.59 23.17
C PRO A 496 -9.97 35.65 22.51
N ALA A 497 -11.28 35.39 22.34
CA ALA A 497 -12.19 36.41 21.89
C ALA A 497 -12.00 37.58 22.85
N ALA A 498 -11.52 38.71 22.32
CA ALA A 498 -11.47 39.96 23.06
C ALA A 498 -12.88 40.24 23.57
N GLY A 499 -13.01 40.34 24.89
CA GLY A 499 -14.26 40.53 25.61
C GLY A 499 -14.98 41.80 25.23
#